data_42d3e97772c978dd8faee90f210a7874
#
_entry.id   42d3e97772c978dd8faee90f210a7874
#
_cell.length_a   1.000
_cell.length_b   1.000
_cell.length_c   1.000
_cell.angle_alpha   90.00
_cell.angle_beta   90.00
_cell.angle_gamma   90.00
#
_symmetry.space_group_name_H-M   'P 1'
#
loop_
_entity.id
_entity.type
_entity.pdbx_description
1 polymer ?
#
loop_
_entity_poly.entity_id
_entity_poly.type
_entity_poly.pdbx_seq_one_letter_code
_entity_poly.pdbx_strand_id
1 'polypeptide(L)'
;EVRCIPDNYEKIFRYWMENTMDWNISRQIVWGIPIPAWFCNECDKSEAKLGVEAPECPSCSKKMQKDPDTFDTWFSSGQWPLFVTGYPNDEKNYNAYYPTDVMETGHDLIFKWVPRMVIFGLYLGGKAPFHTVYLHGLVNDAQGKKMSKSKGNVINPLDLTDKYGTDSLRMGLIVGNTPGTDLSLREDKIKGYKNFANKVWNIGRFVLSNTEKENVSGEMNEADKKLREEFDNFVKEISKEMDEYMYHVSAEKI
;
A
#
# COMPACT_ATOMS: atom_id res chain seq x y z
N GLU A 1 11.19 5.84 14.16
CA GLU A 1 10.67 4.49 14.43
C GLU A 1 9.53 4.22 13.44
N VAL A 2 9.45 2.99 12.91
CA VAL A 2 8.39 2.57 11.98
C VAL A 2 7.52 1.55 12.70
N ARG A 3 6.21 1.82 12.81
CA ARG A 3 5.24 0.89 13.40
C ARG A 3 4.77 -0.11 12.33
N CYS A 4 4.72 -1.41 12.66
CA CYS A 4 4.12 -2.43 11.80
C CYS A 4 2.71 -2.79 12.28
N ILE A 5 1.79 -2.96 11.35
CA ILE A 5 0.44 -3.46 11.62
C ILE A 5 0.21 -4.69 10.73
N PRO A 6 -0.01 -5.87 11.33
CA PRO A 6 -0.04 -6.14 12.78
C PRO A 6 1.35 -6.18 13.43
N ASP A 7 1.40 -5.94 14.73
CA ASP A 7 2.65 -5.75 15.50
C ASP A 7 3.61 -6.95 15.46
N ASN A 8 3.11 -8.18 15.25
CA ASN A 8 3.95 -9.38 15.15
C ASN A 8 4.95 -9.33 13.97
N TYR A 9 4.68 -8.52 12.94
CA TYR A 9 5.60 -8.32 11.82
C TYR A 9 6.79 -7.43 12.14
N GLU A 10 6.76 -6.68 13.23
CA GLU A 10 7.92 -5.90 13.68
C GLU A 10 9.14 -6.80 13.95
N LYS A 11 8.91 -7.95 14.59
CA LYS A 11 9.98 -8.93 14.85
C LYS A 11 10.57 -9.49 13.55
N ILE A 12 9.74 -9.76 12.57
CA ILE A 12 10.17 -10.25 11.25
C ILE A 12 10.98 -9.18 10.53
N PHE A 13 10.49 -7.94 10.52
CA PHE A 13 11.17 -6.80 9.92
C PHE A 13 12.55 -6.56 10.56
N ARG A 14 12.61 -6.52 11.90
CA ARG A 14 13.84 -6.33 12.68
C ARG A 14 14.85 -7.44 12.39
N TYR A 15 14.42 -8.70 12.41
CA TYR A 15 15.28 -9.82 12.07
C TYR A 15 15.91 -9.68 10.67
N TRP A 16 15.13 -9.27 9.67
CA TRP A 16 15.63 -9.07 8.32
C TRP A 16 16.61 -7.90 8.23
N MET A 17 16.37 -6.80 8.93
CA MET A 17 17.28 -5.65 8.96
C MET A 17 18.63 -6.01 9.60
N GLU A 18 18.62 -6.78 10.68
CA GLU A 18 19.82 -7.21 11.40
C GLU A 18 20.64 -8.26 10.63
N ASN A 19 19.99 -9.03 9.77
CA ASN A 19 20.61 -10.10 8.98
C ASN A 19 20.67 -9.79 7.47
N THR A 20 20.62 -8.51 7.12
CA THR A 20 20.70 -8.08 5.72
C THR A 20 22.09 -8.42 5.14
N MET A 21 22.10 -9.15 4.03
CA MET A 21 23.31 -9.50 3.27
C MET A 21 23.52 -8.54 2.11
N ASP A 22 24.73 -8.59 1.54
CA ASP A 22 25.06 -7.86 0.32
C ASP A 22 24.06 -8.20 -0.79
N TRP A 23 23.66 -7.17 -1.50
CA TRP A 23 22.67 -7.28 -2.56
C TRP A 23 23.27 -6.83 -3.89
N ASN A 24 23.43 -7.78 -4.81
CA ASN A 24 23.79 -7.43 -6.18
C ASN A 24 22.61 -6.74 -6.86
N ILE A 25 22.80 -5.48 -7.26
CA ILE A 25 21.77 -4.63 -7.86
C ILE A 25 21.75 -4.69 -9.40
N SER A 26 22.71 -5.36 -10.05
CA SER A 26 22.73 -5.52 -11.50
C SER A 26 21.95 -6.75 -11.96
N ARG A 27 21.32 -6.64 -13.13
CA ARG A 27 20.61 -7.74 -13.82
C ARG A 27 20.96 -7.76 -15.29
N GLN A 28 21.22 -8.96 -15.82
CA GLN A 28 21.53 -9.24 -17.21
C GLN A 28 20.24 -9.53 -17.98
N ILE A 29 19.35 -8.55 -18.05
CA ILE A 29 18.05 -8.63 -18.74
C ILE A 29 17.91 -7.50 -19.74
N VAL A 30 17.16 -7.74 -20.82
CA VAL A 30 16.97 -6.77 -21.91
C VAL A 30 16.07 -5.60 -21.49
N TRP A 31 15.13 -5.85 -20.56
CA TRP A 31 14.15 -4.86 -20.13
C TRP A 31 14.42 -4.42 -18.69
N GLY A 32 14.72 -3.14 -18.49
CA GLY A 32 14.98 -2.56 -17.18
C GLY A 32 15.55 -1.15 -17.27
N ILE A 33 15.82 -0.54 -16.12
CA ILE A 33 16.48 0.77 -16.03
C ILE A 33 17.99 0.55 -16.21
N PRO A 34 18.64 1.09 -17.26
CA PRO A 34 20.06 0.91 -17.49
C PRO A 34 20.91 1.49 -16.34
N ILE A 35 21.94 0.78 -15.95
CA ILE A 35 22.90 1.27 -14.96
C ILE A 35 23.69 2.43 -15.59
N PRO A 36 23.74 3.63 -14.97
CA PRO A 36 24.46 4.79 -15.52
C PRO A 36 25.95 4.74 -15.16
N ALA A 37 26.58 3.59 -15.38
CA ALA A 37 28.00 3.36 -15.15
C ALA A 37 28.75 3.20 -16.47
N TRP A 38 30.00 3.67 -16.49
CA TRP A 38 30.89 3.64 -17.63
C TRP A 38 32.25 3.12 -17.20
N PHE A 39 32.86 2.27 -17.98
CA PHE A 39 34.13 1.62 -17.70
C PHE A 39 35.17 1.94 -18.79
N CYS A 40 36.41 2.19 -18.36
CA CYS A 40 37.52 2.34 -19.26
C CYS A 40 38.25 1.00 -19.38
N ASN A 41 38.36 0.49 -20.60
CA ASN A 41 39.03 -0.79 -20.87
C ASN A 41 40.57 -0.70 -20.80
N GLU A 42 41.13 0.53 -20.74
CA GLU A 42 42.59 0.73 -20.77
C GLU A 42 43.20 0.93 -19.36
N CYS A 43 42.42 1.42 -18.41
CA CYS A 43 42.94 1.77 -17.08
C CYS A 43 42.01 1.45 -15.93
N ASP A 44 41.06 0.55 -16.11
CA ASP A 44 40.10 0.04 -15.07
C ASP A 44 39.38 1.14 -14.27
N LYS A 45 39.26 2.33 -14.86
CA LYS A 45 38.49 3.42 -14.23
C LYS A 45 37.01 3.28 -14.56
N SER A 46 36.18 3.57 -13.57
CA SER A 46 34.73 3.65 -13.73
C SER A 46 34.21 5.03 -13.36
N GLU A 47 33.13 5.44 -14.01
CA GLU A 47 32.45 6.71 -13.74
C GLU A 47 30.95 6.49 -13.78
N ALA A 48 30.22 7.08 -12.83
CA ALA A 48 28.77 7.15 -12.85
C ALA A 48 28.33 8.44 -13.55
N LYS A 49 27.70 8.31 -14.72
CA LYS A 49 27.25 9.46 -15.51
C LYS A 49 25.94 9.17 -16.22
N LEU A 50 24.98 10.07 -16.06
CA LEU A 50 23.72 10.01 -16.80
C LEU A 50 23.94 10.39 -18.26
N GLY A 51 23.18 9.76 -19.15
CA GLY A 51 23.17 10.07 -20.59
C GLY A 51 23.47 8.86 -21.47
N VAL A 52 23.46 9.11 -22.77
CA VAL A 52 23.70 8.10 -23.80
C VAL A 52 25.06 8.24 -24.47
N GLU A 53 25.70 9.40 -24.30
CA GLU A 53 27.02 9.67 -24.89
C GLU A 53 28.13 9.19 -23.96
N ALA A 54 29.04 8.39 -24.53
CA ALA A 54 30.19 7.87 -23.83
C ALA A 54 31.12 9.00 -23.35
N PRO A 55 31.38 9.12 -22.04
CA PRO A 55 32.35 10.07 -21.52
C PRO A 55 33.78 9.66 -21.92
N GLU A 56 34.69 10.62 -21.87
CA GLU A 56 36.11 10.33 -21.95
C GLU A 56 36.66 9.98 -20.57
N CYS A 57 37.52 8.98 -20.52
CA CYS A 57 38.19 8.58 -19.29
C CYS A 57 39.05 9.73 -18.73
N PRO A 58 38.88 10.13 -17.47
CA PRO A 58 39.65 11.24 -16.91
C PRO A 58 41.15 10.95 -16.78
N SER A 59 41.57 9.69 -16.87
CA SER A 59 42.99 9.29 -16.75
C SER A 59 43.70 9.10 -18.07
N CYS A 60 43.03 8.67 -19.13
CA CYS A 60 43.68 8.34 -20.42
C CYS A 60 42.96 8.94 -21.64
N SER A 61 41.92 9.72 -21.45
CA SER A 61 41.12 10.38 -22.49
C SER A 61 40.52 9.43 -23.57
N LYS A 62 40.51 8.13 -23.30
CA LYS A 62 39.81 7.16 -24.17
C LYS A 62 38.32 7.18 -23.89
N LYS A 63 37.50 6.93 -24.91
CA LYS A 63 36.05 6.76 -24.73
C LYS A 63 35.76 5.56 -23.84
N MET A 64 34.90 5.76 -22.85
CA MET A 64 34.48 4.71 -21.93
C MET A 64 33.36 3.89 -22.53
N GLN A 65 33.21 2.66 -22.05
CA GLN A 65 32.16 1.73 -22.45
C GLN A 65 31.04 1.73 -21.38
N LYS A 66 29.80 1.78 -21.84
CA LYS A 66 28.62 1.73 -20.94
C LYS A 66 28.45 0.34 -20.36
N ASP A 67 28.03 0.29 -19.10
CA ASP A 67 27.55 -0.93 -18.47
C ASP A 67 26.36 -1.49 -19.25
N PRO A 68 26.38 -2.77 -19.69
CA PRO A 68 25.28 -3.38 -20.42
C PRO A 68 24.11 -3.79 -19.52
N ASP A 69 24.29 -3.81 -18.20
CA ASP A 69 23.33 -4.32 -17.25
C ASP A 69 22.25 -3.29 -16.91
N THR A 70 21.18 -3.79 -16.32
CA THR A 70 20.07 -2.99 -15.80
C THR A 70 20.00 -3.12 -14.29
N PHE A 71 19.36 -2.15 -13.63
CA PHE A 71 19.08 -2.27 -12.21
C PHE A 71 18.05 -3.35 -11.91
N ASP A 72 18.23 -4.03 -10.80
CA ASP A 72 17.16 -4.80 -10.13
C ASP A 72 15.94 -3.90 -9.92
N THR A 73 14.74 -4.40 -10.22
CA THR A 73 13.48 -3.69 -10.02
C THR A 73 13.32 -3.18 -8.59
N TRP A 74 13.78 -3.94 -7.59
CA TRP A 74 13.71 -3.53 -6.19
C TRP A 74 14.63 -2.35 -5.84
N PHE A 75 15.68 -2.11 -6.62
CA PHE A 75 16.52 -0.93 -6.45
C PHE A 75 15.75 0.35 -6.76
N SER A 76 15.02 0.37 -7.85
CA SER A 76 14.20 1.51 -8.25
C SER A 76 12.98 1.66 -7.34
N SER A 77 12.25 0.57 -7.09
CA SER A 77 11.05 0.59 -6.26
C SER A 77 11.34 0.89 -4.79
N GLY A 78 12.54 0.56 -4.30
CA GLY A 78 12.97 0.93 -2.94
C GLY A 78 13.11 2.44 -2.73
N GLN A 79 13.29 3.22 -3.80
CA GLN A 79 13.39 4.67 -3.75
C GLN A 79 12.04 5.38 -3.94
N TRP A 80 10.97 4.62 -4.14
CA TRP A 80 9.63 5.14 -4.48
C TRP A 80 9.13 6.24 -3.52
N PRO A 81 9.21 6.11 -2.18
CA PRO A 81 8.71 7.15 -1.27
C PRO A 81 9.41 8.50 -1.44
N LEU A 82 10.69 8.49 -1.79
CA LEU A 82 11.47 9.71 -2.03
C LEU A 82 11.00 10.42 -3.31
N PHE A 83 10.93 9.68 -4.42
CA PHE A 83 10.65 10.28 -5.72
C PHE A 83 9.20 10.76 -5.88
N VAL A 84 8.23 10.02 -5.33
CA VAL A 84 6.82 10.44 -5.42
C VAL A 84 6.51 11.66 -4.56
N THR A 85 7.33 11.94 -3.55
CA THR A 85 7.23 13.15 -2.72
C THR A 85 8.07 14.32 -3.24
N GLY A 86 8.81 14.14 -4.36
CA GLY A 86 9.50 15.22 -5.05
C GLY A 86 11.03 15.26 -4.90
N TYR A 87 11.63 14.34 -4.12
CA TYR A 87 13.09 14.29 -3.99
C TYR A 87 13.79 13.98 -5.32
N PRO A 88 14.92 14.62 -5.65
CA PRO A 88 15.57 15.73 -4.93
C PRO A 88 15.17 17.12 -5.46
N ASN A 89 14.24 17.20 -6.43
CA ASN A 89 14.03 18.39 -7.27
C ASN A 89 12.89 19.29 -6.81
N ASP A 90 11.95 18.78 -6.00
CA ASP A 90 10.79 19.52 -5.49
C ASP A 90 10.80 19.51 -3.96
N GLU A 91 11.62 20.43 -3.40
CA GLU A 91 11.78 20.58 -1.95
C GLU A 91 10.45 20.90 -1.24
N LYS A 92 9.56 21.63 -1.88
CA LYS A 92 8.27 22.01 -1.30
C LYS A 92 7.39 20.79 -1.07
N ASN A 93 7.22 19.95 -2.07
CA ASN A 93 6.43 18.72 -1.93
C ASN A 93 7.13 17.69 -1.03
N TYR A 94 8.45 17.57 -1.14
CA TYR A 94 9.23 16.68 -0.27
C TYR A 94 9.05 17.04 1.21
N ASN A 95 9.18 18.30 1.59
CA ASN A 95 9.00 18.73 2.96
C ASN A 95 7.56 18.65 3.47
N ALA A 96 6.57 18.70 2.57
CA ALA A 96 5.16 18.58 2.92
C ALA A 96 4.70 17.13 3.13
N TYR A 97 5.27 16.16 2.38
CA TYR A 97 4.73 14.80 2.30
C TYR A 97 5.71 13.70 2.73
N TYR A 98 6.98 14.03 2.96
CA TYR A 98 7.98 13.06 3.43
C TYR A 98 8.43 13.34 4.86
N PRO A 99 8.39 12.36 5.78
CA PRO A 99 7.88 11.00 5.61
C PRO A 99 6.38 10.93 5.37
N THR A 100 5.92 9.87 4.69
CA THR A 100 4.48 9.60 4.56
C THR A 100 3.90 9.01 5.85
N ASP A 101 2.59 9.09 6.04
CA ASP A 101 1.95 8.59 7.25
C ASP A 101 1.87 7.06 7.24
N VAL A 102 1.36 6.48 6.15
CA VAL A 102 1.11 5.04 6.05
C VAL A 102 1.63 4.48 4.73
N MET A 103 2.39 3.41 4.83
CA MET A 103 2.73 2.53 3.71
C MET A 103 1.88 1.26 3.80
N GLU A 104 1.02 1.05 2.82
CA GLU A 104 0.17 -0.14 2.74
C GLU A 104 0.74 -1.10 1.69
N THR A 105 0.89 -2.39 2.06
CA THR A 105 1.37 -3.43 1.14
C THR A 105 1.03 -4.85 1.61
N GLY A 106 1.20 -5.84 0.73
CA GLY A 106 1.07 -7.25 1.09
C GLY A 106 2.12 -7.68 2.12
N HIS A 107 1.70 -8.51 3.06
CA HIS A 107 2.58 -8.98 4.14
C HIS A 107 3.84 -9.72 3.64
N ASP A 108 3.81 -10.29 2.44
CA ASP A 108 4.96 -10.97 1.82
C ASP A 108 6.05 -9.99 1.34
N LEU A 109 5.81 -8.68 1.39
CA LEU A 109 6.78 -7.65 1.04
C LEU A 109 7.51 -7.04 2.24
N ILE A 110 7.19 -7.46 3.46
CA ILE A 110 7.84 -6.98 4.69
C ILE A 110 9.35 -7.25 4.72
N PHE A 111 9.81 -8.26 4.03
CA PHE A 111 11.24 -8.62 3.95
C PHE A 111 11.87 -8.31 2.57
N LYS A 112 11.12 -7.77 1.63
CA LYS A 112 11.61 -7.43 0.28
C LYS A 112 11.61 -5.93 0.03
N TRP A 113 10.44 -5.34 0.00
CA TRP A 113 10.26 -3.95 -0.41
C TRP A 113 10.39 -2.96 0.76
N VAL A 114 9.73 -3.26 1.88
CA VAL A 114 9.73 -2.38 3.05
C VAL A 114 11.14 -2.06 3.56
N PRO A 115 12.05 -3.06 3.75
CA PRO A 115 13.40 -2.79 4.22
C PRO A 115 14.20 -1.92 3.25
N ARG A 116 14.04 -2.14 1.95
CA ARG A 116 14.74 -1.34 0.93
C ARG A 116 14.30 0.11 0.94
N MET A 117 13.00 0.37 1.09
CA MET A 117 12.50 1.74 1.25
C MET A 117 13.07 2.42 2.50
N VAL A 118 13.14 1.69 3.62
CA VAL A 118 13.72 2.22 4.87
C VAL A 118 15.22 2.51 4.70
N ILE A 119 15.97 1.61 4.07
CA ILE A 119 17.42 1.81 3.80
C ILE A 119 17.64 3.05 2.94
N PHE A 120 16.93 3.17 1.81
CA PHE A 120 17.04 4.33 0.93
C PHE A 120 16.55 5.62 1.60
N GLY A 121 15.46 5.55 2.36
CA GLY A 121 14.95 6.69 3.10
C GLY A 121 15.97 7.24 4.10
N LEU A 122 16.62 6.36 4.86
CA LEU A 122 17.65 6.74 5.81
C LEU A 122 18.91 7.23 5.11
N TYR A 123 19.35 6.55 4.05
CA TYR A 123 20.59 6.88 3.36
C TYR A 123 20.51 8.18 2.54
N LEU A 124 19.45 8.39 1.78
CA LEU A 124 19.27 9.54 0.91
C LEU A 124 18.48 10.67 1.56
N GLY A 125 17.42 10.34 2.31
CA GLY A 125 16.50 11.31 2.92
C GLY A 125 16.79 11.63 4.37
N GLY A 126 17.73 10.92 5.01
CA GLY A 126 18.14 11.14 6.42
C GLY A 126 17.12 10.70 7.47
N LYS A 127 15.97 10.15 7.08
CA LYS A 127 14.91 9.69 7.99
C LYS A 127 14.09 8.55 7.38
N ALA A 128 13.38 7.79 8.22
CA ALA A 128 12.51 6.73 7.76
C ALA A 128 11.42 7.27 6.79
N PRO A 129 11.05 6.52 5.74
CA PRO A 129 10.19 7.05 4.68
C PRO A 129 8.70 7.10 5.04
N PHE A 130 8.28 6.44 6.12
CA PHE A 130 6.89 6.39 6.60
C PHE A 130 6.84 6.10 8.10
N HIS A 131 5.72 6.46 8.72
CA HIS A 131 5.51 6.24 10.16
C HIS A 131 4.93 4.86 10.45
N THR A 132 4.02 4.39 9.60
CA THR A 132 3.32 3.11 9.78
C THR A 132 3.41 2.27 8.50
N VAL A 133 3.59 0.95 8.68
CA VAL A 133 3.45 -0.05 7.62
C VAL A 133 2.23 -0.90 7.93
N TYR A 134 1.18 -0.77 7.13
CA TYR A 134 0.01 -1.62 7.19
C TYR A 134 0.15 -2.79 6.23
N LEU A 135 0.10 -4.00 6.77
CA LEU A 135 0.31 -5.24 6.01
C LEU A 135 -1.02 -5.95 5.82
N HIS A 136 -1.51 -5.99 4.58
CA HIS A 136 -2.69 -6.78 4.25
C HIS A 136 -2.30 -8.22 3.90
N GLY A 137 -3.26 -9.14 4.03
CA GLY A 137 -3.13 -10.51 3.54
C GLY A 137 -3.27 -10.59 2.02
N LEU A 138 -2.84 -11.70 1.43
CA LEU A 138 -3.03 -11.97 0.02
C LEU A 138 -4.48 -12.40 -0.24
N VAL A 139 -5.02 -12.03 -1.40
CA VAL A 139 -6.34 -12.49 -1.85
C VAL A 139 -6.17 -13.80 -2.61
N ASN A 140 -6.71 -14.87 -2.06
CA ASN A 140 -6.71 -16.21 -2.62
C ASN A 140 -8.04 -16.50 -3.33
N ASP A 141 -8.09 -17.56 -4.15
CA ASP A 141 -9.32 -18.05 -4.74
C ASP A 141 -10.27 -18.66 -3.68
N ALA A 142 -11.46 -19.05 -4.09
CA ALA A 142 -12.47 -19.62 -3.19
C ALA A 142 -12.03 -20.91 -2.47
N GLN A 143 -10.99 -21.59 -2.98
CA GLN A 143 -10.38 -22.78 -2.41
C GLN A 143 -9.16 -22.48 -1.52
N GLY A 144 -8.86 -21.19 -1.29
CA GLY A 144 -7.71 -20.77 -0.48
C GLY A 144 -6.36 -20.85 -1.21
N LYS A 145 -6.35 -20.99 -2.53
CA LYS A 145 -5.10 -21.07 -3.31
C LYS A 145 -4.72 -19.70 -3.85
N LYS A 146 -3.43 -19.40 -3.83
CA LYS A 146 -2.87 -18.17 -4.42
C LYS A 146 -3.27 -18.06 -5.90
N MET A 147 -3.88 -16.93 -6.26
CA MET A 147 -4.25 -16.64 -7.64
C MET A 147 -3.02 -16.41 -8.50
N SER A 148 -3.01 -16.97 -9.70
CA SER A 148 -2.00 -16.70 -10.72
C SER A 148 -2.58 -16.84 -12.13
N LYS A 149 -2.07 -16.03 -13.06
CA LYS A 149 -2.49 -16.10 -14.48
C LYS A 149 -2.23 -17.48 -15.09
N SER A 150 -1.10 -18.12 -14.73
CA SER A 150 -0.75 -19.45 -15.23
C SER A 150 -1.67 -20.57 -14.76
N LYS A 151 -2.36 -20.40 -13.64
CA LYS A 151 -3.34 -21.36 -13.09
C LYS A 151 -4.78 -21.10 -13.56
N GLY A 152 -5.03 -19.95 -14.20
CA GLY A 152 -6.37 -19.58 -14.67
C GLY A 152 -7.39 -19.32 -13.55
N ASN A 153 -6.94 -19.15 -12.29
CA ASN A 153 -7.81 -18.94 -11.14
C ASN A 153 -7.86 -17.46 -10.68
N VAL A 154 -7.44 -16.54 -11.54
CA VAL A 154 -7.49 -15.10 -11.25
C VAL A 154 -8.94 -14.62 -11.41
N ILE A 155 -9.45 -13.99 -10.37
CA ILE A 155 -10.75 -13.32 -10.38
C ILE A 155 -10.51 -11.85 -10.73
N ASN A 156 -11.15 -11.40 -11.82
CA ASN A 156 -11.10 -9.98 -12.19
C ASN A 156 -12.07 -9.19 -11.28
N PRO A 157 -11.59 -8.22 -10.50
CA PRO A 157 -12.44 -7.44 -9.62
C PRO A 157 -13.52 -6.64 -10.36
N LEU A 158 -13.26 -6.23 -11.62
CA LEU A 158 -14.24 -5.49 -12.43
C LEU A 158 -15.48 -6.33 -12.74
N ASP A 159 -15.31 -7.61 -13.03
CA ASP A 159 -16.45 -8.51 -13.29
C ASP A 159 -17.35 -8.66 -12.05
N LEU A 160 -16.73 -8.61 -10.85
CA LEU A 160 -17.48 -8.64 -9.59
C LEU A 160 -18.18 -7.30 -9.31
N THR A 161 -17.56 -6.17 -9.65
CA THR A 161 -18.19 -4.87 -9.50
C THR A 161 -19.38 -4.70 -10.43
N ASP A 162 -19.29 -5.17 -11.67
CA ASP A 162 -20.39 -5.15 -12.64
C ASP A 162 -21.57 -6.01 -12.17
N LYS A 163 -21.29 -7.16 -11.58
CA LYS A 163 -22.32 -8.11 -11.13
C LYS A 163 -22.97 -7.75 -9.79
N TYR A 164 -22.18 -7.25 -8.85
CA TYR A 164 -22.60 -7.06 -7.45
C TYR A 164 -22.56 -5.62 -6.96
N GLY A 165 -21.89 -4.74 -7.66
CA GLY A 165 -21.62 -3.36 -7.23
C GLY A 165 -20.31 -3.21 -6.49
N THR A 166 -19.71 -2.03 -6.59
CA THR A 166 -18.38 -1.69 -6.01
C THR A 166 -18.38 -1.79 -4.48
N ASP A 167 -19.43 -1.30 -3.82
CA ASP A 167 -19.52 -1.32 -2.36
C ASP A 167 -19.55 -2.76 -1.83
N SER A 168 -20.22 -3.66 -2.53
CA SER A 168 -20.30 -5.08 -2.17
C SER A 168 -18.93 -5.77 -2.23
N LEU A 169 -18.15 -5.48 -3.26
CA LEU A 169 -16.79 -6.00 -3.39
C LEU A 169 -15.89 -5.43 -2.29
N ARG A 170 -15.92 -4.12 -2.07
CA ARG A 170 -15.11 -3.46 -1.04
C ARG A 170 -15.40 -3.99 0.36
N MET A 171 -16.67 -4.12 0.74
CA MET A 171 -17.07 -4.74 2.00
C MET A 171 -16.61 -6.20 2.08
N GLY A 172 -16.76 -6.97 1.01
CA GLY A 172 -16.31 -8.35 0.95
C GLY A 172 -14.80 -8.53 1.14
N LEU A 173 -14.00 -7.53 0.76
CA LEU A 173 -12.56 -7.52 0.95
C LEU A 173 -12.12 -7.05 2.36
N ILE A 174 -12.93 -6.24 3.04
CA ILE A 174 -12.57 -5.66 4.35
C ILE A 174 -13.10 -6.52 5.50
N VAL A 175 -14.39 -6.87 5.48
CA VAL A 175 -15.00 -7.60 6.59
C VAL A 175 -14.37 -8.99 6.77
N GLY A 176 -13.99 -9.31 8.01
CA GLY A 176 -13.32 -10.55 8.36
C GLY A 176 -11.89 -10.69 7.80
N ASN A 177 -11.29 -9.60 7.32
CA ASN A 177 -9.92 -9.59 6.82
C ASN A 177 -8.99 -8.95 7.87
N THR A 178 -8.49 -9.76 8.78
CA THR A 178 -7.51 -9.35 9.78
C THR A 178 -6.19 -8.98 9.10
N PRO A 179 -5.53 -7.87 9.47
CA PRO A 179 -4.23 -7.51 8.94
C PRO A 179 -3.21 -8.66 9.02
N GLY A 180 -2.42 -8.84 7.98
CA GLY A 180 -1.42 -9.89 7.87
C GLY A 180 -1.95 -11.31 7.61
N THR A 181 -3.27 -11.47 7.42
CA THR A 181 -3.90 -12.79 7.19
C THR A 181 -4.49 -12.88 5.78
N ASP A 182 -4.21 -13.97 5.09
CA ASP A 182 -4.73 -14.21 3.74
C ASP A 182 -6.25 -14.38 3.73
N LEU A 183 -6.88 -13.81 2.72
CA LEU A 183 -8.33 -13.85 2.52
C LEU A 183 -8.69 -14.72 1.30
N SER A 184 -9.61 -15.67 1.48
CA SER A 184 -10.24 -16.35 0.34
C SER A 184 -11.42 -15.54 -0.19
N LEU A 185 -11.32 -15.11 -1.45
CA LEU A 185 -12.38 -14.34 -2.10
C LEU A 185 -13.49 -15.28 -2.56
N ARG A 186 -14.65 -15.16 -1.92
CA ARG A 186 -15.83 -15.98 -2.18
C ARG A 186 -16.97 -15.12 -2.71
N GLU A 187 -17.54 -15.53 -3.83
CA GLU A 187 -18.60 -14.79 -4.51
C GLU A 187 -19.91 -14.72 -3.69
N ASP A 188 -20.22 -15.77 -2.92
CA ASP A 188 -21.36 -15.79 -2.00
C ASP A 188 -21.28 -14.70 -0.92
N LYS A 189 -20.07 -14.45 -0.39
CA LYS A 189 -19.81 -13.38 0.56
C LYS A 189 -20.08 -12.01 -0.05
N ILE A 190 -19.59 -11.77 -1.27
CA ILE A 190 -19.79 -10.48 -1.97
C ILE A 190 -21.29 -10.26 -2.26
N LYS A 191 -22.01 -11.32 -2.68
CA LYS A 191 -23.45 -11.28 -2.88
C LYS A 191 -24.21 -10.91 -1.60
N GLY A 192 -23.77 -11.40 -0.44
CA GLY A 192 -24.32 -11.02 0.87
C GLY A 192 -24.22 -9.52 1.11
N TYR A 193 -23.08 -8.93 0.83
CA TYR A 193 -22.86 -7.48 1.00
C TYR A 193 -23.61 -6.60 -0.02
N LYS A 194 -24.00 -7.14 -1.18
CA LYS A 194 -24.92 -6.45 -2.09
C LYS A 194 -26.28 -6.20 -1.41
N ASN A 195 -26.79 -7.20 -0.70
CA ASN A 195 -28.05 -7.05 0.02
C ASN A 195 -27.91 -6.04 1.19
N PHE A 196 -26.78 -6.05 1.87
CA PHE A 196 -26.47 -5.08 2.92
C PHE A 196 -26.42 -3.65 2.36
N ALA A 197 -25.66 -3.41 1.28
CA ALA A 197 -25.58 -2.09 0.64
C ALA A 197 -26.97 -1.59 0.19
N ASN A 198 -27.78 -2.46 -0.40
CA ASN A 198 -29.16 -2.12 -0.77
C ASN A 198 -30.03 -1.79 0.46
N LYS A 199 -29.84 -2.49 1.59
CA LYS A 199 -30.54 -2.17 2.84
C LYS A 199 -30.18 -0.76 3.33
N VAL A 200 -28.89 -0.43 3.39
CA VAL A 200 -28.42 0.90 3.80
C VAL A 200 -28.97 2.00 2.88
N TRP A 201 -28.91 1.77 1.56
CA TRP A 201 -29.48 2.69 0.58
C TRP A 201 -30.99 2.92 0.79
N ASN A 202 -31.75 1.86 1.00
CA ASN A 202 -33.20 1.96 1.20
C ASN A 202 -33.57 2.61 2.55
N ILE A 203 -32.78 2.40 3.60
CA ILE A 203 -32.94 3.11 4.88
C ILE A 203 -32.74 4.62 4.63
N GLY A 204 -31.66 5.02 3.96
CA GLY A 204 -31.41 6.42 3.62
C GLY A 204 -32.57 7.05 2.82
N ARG A 205 -33.03 6.35 1.78
CA ARG A 205 -34.19 6.81 1.00
C ARG A 205 -35.45 6.96 1.84
N PHE A 206 -35.73 6.02 2.71
CA PHE A 206 -36.90 6.06 3.60
C PHE A 206 -36.83 7.26 4.53
N VAL A 207 -35.69 7.49 5.17
CA VAL A 207 -35.48 8.65 6.07
C VAL A 207 -35.68 9.94 5.28
N LEU A 208 -34.98 10.12 4.17
CA LEU A 208 -35.06 11.35 3.37
C LEU A 208 -36.47 11.64 2.89
N SER A 209 -37.19 10.64 2.37
CA SER A 209 -38.56 10.84 1.87
C SER A 209 -39.58 11.15 2.95
N ASN A 210 -39.27 10.88 4.22
CA ASN A 210 -40.15 11.20 5.35
C ASN A 210 -39.74 12.47 6.11
N THR A 211 -38.56 13.04 5.82
CA THR A 211 -38.03 14.24 6.48
C THR A 211 -38.06 15.50 5.58
N GLU A 212 -38.50 15.39 4.34
CA GLU A 212 -38.60 16.51 3.39
C GLU A 212 -39.65 17.57 3.77
N LYS A 213 -40.50 17.29 4.72
CA LYS A 213 -41.56 18.20 5.18
C LYS A 213 -41.16 18.87 6.48
N GLU A 214 -40.61 20.09 6.32
CA GLU A 214 -40.46 21.12 7.34
C GLU A 214 -39.50 20.87 8.51
N ASN A 215 -38.82 21.95 8.90
CA ASN A 215 -38.08 22.03 10.16
C ASN A 215 -39.00 21.72 11.36
N VAL A 216 -39.09 20.47 11.71
CA VAL A 216 -39.78 20.06 12.95
C VAL A 216 -38.86 20.41 14.10
N SER A 217 -39.04 21.59 14.69
CA SER A 217 -38.44 21.95 15.96
C SER A 217 -39.26 21.31 17.06
N GLY A 218 -38.79 20.18 17.56
CA GLY A 218 -39.35 19.52 18.73
C GLY A 218 -38.27 19.29 19.80
N GLU A 219 -38.63 19.29 21.05
CA GLU A 219 -37.74 18.84 22.11
C GLU A 219 -37.63 17.31 22.07
N MET A 220 -36.38 16.81 22.17
CA MET A 220 -36.10 15.38 22.22
C MET A 220 -36.72 14.77 23.48
N ASN A 221 -37.50 13.72 23.31
CA ASN A 221 -37.99 12.92 24.44
C ASN A 221 -36.86 12.04 25.02
N GLU A 222 -37.13 11.33 26.11
CA GLU A 222 -36.09 10.51 26.76
C GLU A 222 -35.60 9.34 25.89
N ALA A 223 -36.44 8.77 25.04
CA ALA A 223 -36.03 7.73 24.09
C ALA A 223 -35.11 8.27 23.00
N ASP A 224 -35.39 9.49 22.48
CA ASP A 224 -34.55 10.16 21.50
C ASP A 224 -33.17 10.50 22.08
N LYS A 225 -33.14 11.02 23.32
CA LYS A 225 -31.88 11.31 24.00
C LYS A 225 -31.04 10.07 24.21
N LYS A 226 -31.65 8.96 24.63
CA LYS A 226 -30.97 7.69 24.82
C LYS A 226 -30.43 7.16 23.50
N LEU A 227 -31.21 7.16 22.41
CA LEU A 227 -30.78 6.74 21.10
C LEU A 227 -29.61 7.59 20.61
N ARG A 228 -29.66 8.90 20.82
CA ARG A 228 -28.58 9.82 20.45
C ARG A 228 -27.30 9.51 21.22
N GLU A 229 -27.37 9.25 22.53
CA GLU A 229 -26.21 8.89 23.33
C GLU A 229 -25.59 7.55 22.86
N GLU A 230 -26.43 6.54 22.60
CA GLU A 230 -26.00 5.25 22.07
C GLU A 230 -25.30 5.42 20.71
N PHE A 231 -25.86 6.23 19.82
CA PHE A 231 -25.26 6.53 18.52
C PHE A 231 -23.92 7.26 18.66
N ASP A 232 -23.85 8.30 19.49
CA ASP A 232 -22.62 9.08 19.69
C ASP A 232 -21.51 8.21 20.30
N ASN A 233 -21.83 7.26 21.18
CA ASN A 233 -20.88 6.30 21.73
C ASN A 233 -20.42 5.29 20.67
N PHE A 234 -21.33 4.80 19.85
CA PHE A 234 -21.03 3.91 18.73
C PHE A 234 -20.09 4.57 17.72
N VAL A 235 -20.34 5.83 17.34
CA VAL A 235 -19.48 6.58 16.43
C VAL A 235 -18.07 6.75 17.01
N LYS A 236 -17.94 7.06 18.31
CA LYS A 236 -16.63 7.17 18.97
C LYS A 236 -15.86 5.85 18.95
N GLU A 237 -16.55 4.73 19.21
CA GLU A 237 -15.96 3.41 19.22
C GLU A 237 -15.43 3.03 17.82
N ILE A 238 -16.28 3.17 16.79
CA ILE A 238 -15.90 2.90 15.39
C ILE A 238 -14.73 3.79 14.95
N SER A 239 -14.78 5.09 15.26
CA SER A 239 -13.70 6.03 14.90
C SER A 239 -12.38 5.61 15.52
N LYS A 240 -12.37 5.23 16.80
CA LYS A 240 -11.17 4.73 17.48
C LYS A 240 -10.61 3.46 16.80
N GLU A 241 -11.48 2.52 16.46
CA GLU A 241 -11.05 1.29 15.77
C GLU A 241 -10.46 1.58 14.39
N MET A 242 -11.05 2.52 13.64
CA MET A 242 -10.52 2.94 12.35
C MET A 242 -9.16 3.65 12.48
N ASP A 243 -8.98 4.49 13.48
CA ASP A 243 -7.70 5.15 13.77
C ASP A 243 -6.61 4.13 14.18
N GLU A 244 -7.01 3.00 14.76
CA GLU A 244 -6.14 1.87 15.11
C GLU A 244 -5.99 0.85 13.97
N TYR A 245 -6.50 1.15 12.76
CA TYR A 245 -6.46 0.29 11.57
C TYR A 245 -7.23 -1.04 11.70
N MET A 246 -8.19 -1.13 12.62
CA MET A 246 -9.06 -2.29 12.81
C MET A 246 -10.29 -2.24 11.89
N TYR A 247 -10.08 -1.99 10.60
CA TYR A 247 -11.14 -1.79 9.60
C TYR A 247 -12.13 -2.95 9.53
N HIS A 248 -11.66 -4.19 9.69
CA HIS A 248 -12.50 -5.40 9.68
C HIS A 248 -13.49 -5.41 10.86
N VAL A 249 -13.07 -4.96 12.05
CA VAL A 249 -13.92 -4.88 13.24
C VAL A 249 -14.98 -3.81 13.07
N SER A 250 -14.56 -2.61 12.66
CA SER A 250 -15.48 -1.49 12.40
C SER A 250 -16.52 -1.86 11.32
N ALA A 251 -16.09 -2.53 10.25
CA ALA A 251 -16.99 -2.93 9.17
C ALA A 251 -17.96 -4.06 9.55
N GLU A 252 -17.65 -4.87 10.56
CA GLU A 252 -18.56 -5.89 11.11
C GLU A 252 -19.62 -5.32 12.03
N LYS A 253 -19.32 -4.20 12.70
CA LYS A 253 -20.23 -3.54 13.64
C LYS A 253 -21.31 -2.69 12.98
N ILE A 254 -21.03 -2.18 11.79
CA ILE A 254 -21.96 -1.38 10.99
C ILE A 254 -23.05 -2.27 10.35
#